data_8c1ef3bbc34ec6fa039eb7070fe25c75
#
_entry.id   8c1ef3bbc34ec6fa039eb7070fe25c75
#
_cell.length_a   1.000
_cell.length_b   1.000
_cell.length_c   1.000
_cell.angle_alpha   90.00
_cell.angle_beta   90.00
_cell.angle_gamma   90.00
#
_symmetry.space_group_name_H-M   'P 1'
#
loop_
_entity.id
_entity.type
_entity.pdbx_description
1 polymer ?
#
loop_
_entity_poly.entity_id
_entity_poly.type
_entity_poly.pdbx_seq_one_letter_code
_entity_poly.pdbx_strand_id
1 'polypeptide(L)'
;MSDELGISIMMGKEDSIPAGPQFPSDILAVRADKKGPQTVAILLILGAIIIAGQAYGDWQLNSTPDLSDSETEEILVALNSQDGEELSVEDYQNFHDAARDSGGYLLRASGLGLAAVLILIGAPLLFRLNPLGAKLSIAGASVGFLGGVAGSYQLNQAAMETLHGPLSFTYEIMMYLCGVCMAICIALAVMPLFNVAARMALYGEDKVTLIQGQE
;
A
#
# COMPACT_ATOMS: atom_id res chain seq x y z
N MET A 1 33.21 75.62 5.65
CA MET A 1 31.75 75.86 5.53
C MET A 1 31.19 74.60 4.91
N SER A 2 30.71 73.74 5.76
CA SER A 2 30.11 72.46 5.34
C SER A 2 28.79 72.37 6.12
N ASP A 3 27.68 72.66 5.42
CA ASP A 3 26.36 72.54 6.00
C ASP A 3 25.98 71.05 6.09
N GLU A 4 25.92 70.52 7.31
CA GLU A 4 25.32 69.23 7.58
C GLU A 4 23.78 69.40 7.57
N LEU A 5 23.16 68.88 6.52
CA LEU A 5 21.73 68.66 6.44
C LEU A 5 21.32 67.51 7.35
N GLY A 6 21.00 67.85 8.61
CA GLY A 6 20.39 66.89 9.56
C GLY A 6 18.96 66.59 9.17
N ILE A 7 18.73 65.46 8.53
CA ILE A 7 17.40 64.90 8.29
C ILE A 7 16.93 64.25 9.61
N SER A 8 16.13 65.00 10.38
CA SER A 8 15.41 64.47 11.54
C SER A 8 14.24 63.63 11.05
N ILE A 9 14.42 62.32 11.06
CA ILE A 9 13.32 61.37 10.86
C ILE A 9 12.47 61.44 12.15
N MET A 10 11.39 62.19 12.11
CA MET A 10 10.34 62.04 13.12
C MET A 10 9.80 60.64 13.01
N MET A 11 10.22 59.74 13.94
CA MET A 11 9.47 58.52 14.22
C MET A 11 8.08 58.92 14.65
N GLY A 12 7.14 58.83 13.69
CA GLY A 12 5.71 58.96 13.98
C GLY A 12 5.37 57.91 15.05
N LYS A 13 4.74 58.42 16.11
CA LYS A 13 4.10 57.60 17.14
C LYS A 13 3.33 56.52 16.42
N GLU A 14 3.68 55.25 16.66
CA GLU A 14 2.91 54.10 16.17
C GLU A 14 1.46 54.28 16.65
N ASP A 15 0.63 54.86 15.80
CA ASP A 15 -0.80 54.81 15.98
C ASP A 15 -1.16 53.32 15.99
N SER A 16 -1.58 52.84 17.16
CA SER A 16 -2.03 51.49 17.38
C SER A 16 -3.08 51.17 16.32
N ILE A 17 -2.67 50.41 15.29
CA ILE A 17 -3.57 49.85 14.30
C ILE A 17 -4.68 49.16 15.10
N PRO A 18 -5.96 49.56 14.96
CA PRO A 18 -7.04 48.95 15.70
C PRO A 18 -6.96 47.47 15.38
N ALA A 19 -6.78 46.64 16.43
CA ALA A 19 -6.73 45.20 16.30
C ALA A 19 -7.98 44.78 15.52
N GLY A 20 -7.76 44.35 14.26
CA GLY A 20 -8.83 43.80 13.43
C GLY A 20 -9.56 42.71 14.19
N PRO A 21 -10.77 42.32 13.81
CA PRO A 21 -11.54 41.31 14.52
C PRO A 21 -10.67 40.09 14.75
N GLN A 22 -10.28 39.90 16.02
CA GLN A 22 -9.53 38.70 16.42
C GLN A 22 -10.48 37.51 16.27
N PHE A 23 -10.37 36.81 15.16
CA PHE A 23 -11.05 35.54 15.03
C PHE A 23 -10.54 34.62 16.15
N PRO A 24 -11.44 33.97 16.91
CA PRO A 24 -11.04 33.06 17.95
C PRO A 24 -10.10 32.01 17.35
N SER A 25 -8.86 31.94 17.82
CA SER A 25 -7.84 31.00 17.35
C SER A 25 -8.32 29.54 17.39
N ASP A 26 -9.27 29.26 18.27
CA ASP A 26 -9.89 27.96 18.44
C ASP A 26 -10.74 27.48 17.24
N ILE A 27 -11.22 28.40 16.39
CA ILE A 27 -12.01 28.06 15.20
C ILE A 27 -11.12 27.53 14.08
N LEU A 28 -9.87 27.97 14.02
CA LEU A 28 -8.88 27.55 13.02
C LEU A 28 -7.93 26.46 13.54
N ALA A 29 -8.02 26.09 14.83
CA ALA A 29 -7.19 25.05 15.40
C ALA A 29 -7.57 23.68 14.81
N VAL A 30 -6.66 23.09 14.05
CA VAL A 30 -6.81 21.71 13.55
C VAL A 30 -6.80 20.76 14.75
N ARG A 31 -7.91 20.07 14.99
CA ARG A 31 -7.98 19.07 16.07
C ARG A 31 -7.32 17.76 15.62
N ALA A 32 -6.59 17.13 16.55
CA ALA A 32 -5.99 15.81 16.32
C ALA A 32 -7.09 14.77 16.00
N ASP A 33 -7.00 14.16 14.81
CA ASP A 33 -7.93 13.10 14.39
C ASP A 33 -7.34 11.73 14.76
N LYS A 34 -7.89 11.11 15.78
CA LYS A 34 -7.53 9.75 16.23
C LYS A 34 -8.24 8.66 15.44
N LYS A 35 -9.45 8.96 14.90
CA LYS A 35 -10.30 7.97 14.23
C LYS A 35 -9.76 7.61 12.85
N GLY A 36 -9.23 8.56 12.11
CA GLY A 36 -8.66 8.35 10.77
C GLY A 36 -7.59 7.24 10.77
N PRO A 37 -6.50 7.37 11.54
CA PRO A 37 -5.47 6.32 11.64
C PRO A 37 -6.01 4.97 12.14
N GLN A 38 -6.98 4.95 13.04
CA GLN A 38 -7.60 3.72 13.54
C GLN A 38 -8.40 3.00 12.46
N THR A 39 -9.18 3.74 11.66
CA THR A 39 -9.93 3.17 10.52
C THR A 39 -8.98 2.59 9.48
N VAL A 40 -7.93 3.32 9.13
CA VAL A 40 -6.88 2.83 8.22
C VAL A 40 -6.23 1.56 8.76
N ALA A 41 -5.94 1.49 10.06
CA ALA A 41 -5.37 0.30 10.68
C ALA A 41 -6.27 -0.94 10.53
N ILE A 42 -7.59 -0.79 10.71
CA ILE A 42 -8.56 -1.89 10.52
C ILE A 42 -8.55 -2.36 9.06
N LEU A 43 -8.59 -1.44 8.09
CA LEU A 43 -8.55 -1.78 6.68
C LEU A 43 -7.24 -2.49 6.30
N LEU A 44 -6.11 -2.05 6.85
CA LEU A 44 -4.82 -2.71 6.64
C LEU A 44 -4.78 -4.12 7.23
N ILE A 45 -5.39 -4.37 8.39
CA ILE A 45 -5.49 -5.72 8.97
C ILE A 45 -6.30 -6.64 8.05
N LEU A 46 -7.45 -6.18 7.58
CA LEU A 46 -8.28 -6.96 6.65
C LEU A 46 -7.54 -7.27 5.36
N GLY A 47 -6.88 -6.27 4.77
CA GLY A 47 -6.03 -6.46 3.58
C GLY A 47 -4.89 -7.45 3.83
N ALA A 48 -4.21 -7.36 4.97
CA ALA A 48 -3.11 -8.25 5.31
C ALA A 48 -3.54 -9.71 5.49
N ILE A 49 -4.75 -9.97 6.01
CA ILE A 49 -5.30 -11.32 6.10
C ILE A 49 -5.52 -11.92 4.70
N ILE A 50 -6.07 -11.13 3.76
CA ILE A 50 -6.27 -11.56 2.37
C ILE A 50 -4.93 -11.85 1.70
N ILE A 51 -3.95 -10.95 1.85
CA ILE A 51 -2.59 -11.10 1.32
C ILE A 51 -1.90 -12.34 1.91
N ALA A 52 -2.07 -12.61 3.21
CA ALA A 52 -1.52 -13.80 3.86
C ALA A 52 -2.12 -15.09 3.29
N GLY A 53 -3.44 -15.11 3.03
CA GLY A 53 -4.10 -16.25 2.39
C GLY A 53 -3.57 -16.50 0.98
N GLN A 54 -3.37 -15.44 0.20
CA GLN A 54 -2.78 -15.56 -1.15
C GLN A 54 -1.33 -16.05 -1.09
N ALA A 55 -0.51 -15.50 -0.20
CA ALA A 55 0.87 -15.94 -0.01
C ALA A 55 0.96 -17.43 0.37
N TYR A 56 0.04 -17.89 1.22
CA TYR A 56 -0.05 -19.30 1.60
C TYR A 56 -0.43 -20.19 0.42
N GLY A 57 -1.41 -19.78 -0.40
CA GLY A 57 -1.78 -20.51 -1.62
C GLY A 57 -0.62 -20.61 -2.61
N ASP A 58 0.10 -19.51 -2.86
CA ASP A 58 1.28 -19.51 -3.72
C ASP A 58 2.40 -20.40 -3.17
N TRP A 59 2.59 -20.42 -1.86
CA TRP A 59 3.53 -21.29 -1.20
C TRP A 59 3.17 -22.77 -1.38
N GLN A 60 1.88 -23.13 -1.26
CA GLN A 60 1.40 -24.48 -1.51
C GLN A 60 1.66 -24.89 -2.96
N LEU A 61 1.27 -24.05 -3.94
CA LEU A 61 1.51 -24.32 -5.36
C LEU A 61 3.00 -24.51 -5.66
N ASN A 62 3.88 -23.70 -5.08
CA ASN A 62 5.31 -23.87 -5.23
C ASN A 62 5.82 -25.20 -4.64
N SER A 63 5.18 -25.71 -3.59
CA SER A 63 5.61 -26.91 -2.87
C SER A 63 5.04 -28.21 -3.45
N THR A 64 4.05 -28.12 -4.32
CA THR A 64 3.36 -29.26 -4.94
C THR A 64 3.91 -29.48 -6.35
N PRO A 65 4.69 -30.55 -6.59
CA PRO A 65 5.27 -30.78 -7.92
C PRO A 65 4.22 -31.21 -8.96
N ASP A 66 3.32 -32.10 -8.59
CA ASP A 66 2.29 -32.61 -9.48
C ASP A 66 0.91 -32.23 -8.90
N LEU A 67 0.09 -31.55 -9.71
CA LEU A 67 -1.30 -31.28 -9.37
C LEU A 67 -2.12 -32.57 -9.49
N SER A 68 -3.07 -32.78 -8.60
CA SER A 68 -3.95 -33.94 -8.73
C SER A 68 -4.89 -33.74 -9.92
N ASP A 69 -5.04 -34.83 -10.73
CA ASP A 69 -5.93 -34.78 -11.92
C ASP A 69 -7.34 -34.33 -11.57
N SER A 70 -7.86 -34.75 -10.43
CA SER A 70 -9.21 -34.38 -9.97
C SER A 70 -9.37 -32.88 -9.63
N GLU A 71 -8.34 -32.26 -9.02
CA GLU A 71 -8.37 -30.83 -8.73
C GLU A 71 -8.21 -30.01 -10.00
N THR A 72 -7.34 -30.46 -10.91
CA THR A 72 -7.12 -29.80 -12.19
C THR A 72 -8.37 -29.91 -13.08
N GLU A 73 -9.02 -31.07 -13.14
CA GLU A 73 -10.29 -31.23 -13.88
C GLU A 73 -11.39 -30.32 -13.34
N GLU A 74 -11.53 -30.14 -12.01
CA GLU A 74 -12.52 -29.25 -11.43
C GLU A 74 -12.28 -27.79 -11.85
N ILE A 75 -11.02 -27.34 -11.86
CA ILE A 75 -10.63 -26.01 -12.33
C ILE A 75 -10.92 -25.87 -13.82
N LEU A 76 -10.56 -26.87 -14.64
CA LEU A 76 -10.75 -26.86 -16.09
C LEU A 76 -12.23 -26.89 -16.48
N VAL A 77 -13.09 -27.64 -15.77
CA VAL A 77 -14.55 -27.63 -16.01
C VAL A 77 -15.12 -26.23 -15.84
N ALA A 78 -14.68 -25.49 -14.81
CA ALA A 78 -15.12 -24.11 -14.60
C ALA A 78 -14.62 -23.16 -15.71
N LEU A 79 -13.44 -23.39 -16.27
CA LEU A 79 -12.83 -22.58 -17.32
C LEU A 79 -13.34 -22.92 -18.71
N ASN A 80 -13.42 -24.21 -19.06
CA ASN A 80 -13.87 -24.70 -20.37
C ASN A 80 -15.38 -24.50 -20.58
N SER A 81 -16.15 -24.15 -19.52
CA SER A 81 -17.55 -23.75 -19.65
C SER A 81 -17.72 -22.36 -20.27
N GLN A 82 -16.66 -21.57 -20.39
CA GLN A 82 -16.64 -20.29 -21.10
C GLN A 82 -16.13 -20.54 -22.51
N ASP A 83 -16.93 -20.23 -23.55
CA ASP A 83 -16.61 -20.44 -24.96
C ASP A 83 -15.15 -20.18 -25.31
N GLY A 84 -14.36 -21.24 -25.48
CA GLY A 84 -12.92 -21.17 -25.76
C GLY A 84 -12.34 -22.49 -26.19
N GLU A 85 -11.06 -22.52 -26.51
CA GLU A 85 -10.28 -23.71 -26.79
C GLU A 85 -10.22 -24.58 -25.52
N GLU A 86 -10.57 -25.87 -25.62
CA GLU A 86 -10.54 -26.79 -24.47
C GLU A 86 -9.09 -26.98 -24.00
N LEU A 87 -8.84 -26.52 -22.79
CA LEU A 87 -7.55 -26.75 -22.10
C LEU A 87 -7.53 -28.16 -21.54
N SER A 88 -6.41 -28.84 -21.77
CA SER A 88 -6.16 -30.17 -21.21
C SER A 88 -5.49 -30.08 -19.82
N VAL A 89 -5.57 -31.17 -19.06
CA VAL A 89 -4.84 -31.33 -17.79
C VAL A 89 -3.33 -31.16 -18.01
N GLU A 90 -2.82 -31.66 -19.13
CA GLU A 90 -1.42 -31.57 -19.50
C GLU A 90 -0.96 -30.13 -19.76
N ASP A 91 -1.77 -29.30 -20.42
CA ASP A 91 -1.46 -27.87 -20.65
C ASP A 91 -1.38 -27.11 -19.34
N TYR A 92 -2.30 -27.40 -18.42
CA TYR A 92 -2.31 -26.75 -17.11
C TYR A 92 -1.13 -27.21 -16.23
N GLN A 93 -0.75 -28.48 -16.29
CA GLN A 93 0.44 -29.01 -15.61
C GLN A 93 1.72 -28.38 -16.16
N ASN A 94 1.85 -28.26 -17.48
CA ASN A 94 2.98 -27.60 -18.13
C ASN A 94 3.11 -26.13 -17.68
N PHE A 95 1.99 -25.42 -17.56
CA PHE A 95 1.97 -24.09 -16.99
C PHE A 95 2.45 -24.08 -15.53
N HIS A 96 1.93 -24.99 -14.70
CA HIS A 96 2.30 -25.07 -13.29
C HIS A 96 3.81 -25.30 -13.12
N ASP A 97 4.40 -26.19 -13.91
CA ASP A 97 5.83 -26.47 -13.91
C ASP A 97 6.64 -25.25 -14.36
N ALA A 98 6.25 -24.60 -15.46
CA ALA A 98 6.90 -23.38 -15.94
C ALA A 98 6.82 -22.24 -14.90
N ALA A 99 5.67 -22.07 -14.27
CA ALA A 99 5.45 -21.07 -13.23
C ALA A 99 6.29 -21.32 -11.97
N ARG A 100 6.47 -22.59 -11.60
CA ARG A 100 7.33 -23.01 -10.48
C ARG A 100 8.80 -22.83 -10.82
N ASP A 101 9.22 -23.27 -11.99
CA ASP A 101 10.62 -23.20 -12.44
C ASP A 101 11.08 -21.75 -12.66
N SER A 102 10.18 -20.85 -13.08
CA SER A 102 10.47 -19.42 -13.13
C SER A 102 10.67 -18.78 -11.75
N GLY A 103 10.29 -19.47 -10.67
CA GLY A 103 10.27 -18.94 -9.32
C GLY A 103 9.14 -17.93 -9.03
N GLY A 104 8.17 -17.80 -9.94
CA GLY A 104 7.06 -16.83 -9.82
C GLY A 104 6.24 -17.04 -8.56
N TYR A 105 5.87 -18.29 -8.25
CA TYR A 105 5.16 -18.61 -7.01
C TYR A 105 5.97 -18.28 -5.76
N LEU A 106 7.25 -18.64 -5.72
CA LEU A 106 8.12 -18.41 -4.56
C LEU A 106 8.34 -16.92 -4.31
N LEU A 107 8.58 -16.15 -5.37
CA LEU A 107 8.81 -14.71 -5.28
C LEU A 107 7.54 -13.99 -4.79
N ARG A 108 6.37 -14.38 -5.32
CA ARG A 108 5.09 -13.80 -4.90
C ARG A 108 4.74 -14.21 -3.47
N ALA A 109 4.86 -15.48 -3.13
CA ALA A 109 4.62 -16.00 -1.78
C ALA A 109 5.50 -15.31 -0.73
N SER A 110 6.80 -15.19 -0.99
CA SER A 110 7.73 -14.56 -0.05
C SER A 110 7.50 -13.06 0.08
N GLY A 111 7.28 -12.35 -1.03
CA GLY A 111 7.00 -10.92 -1.04
C GLY A 111 5.70 -10.57 -0.32
N LEU A 112 4.61 -11.25 -0.66
CA LEU A 112 3.30 -11.06 -0.03
C LEU A 112 3.28 -11.54 1.43
N GLY A 113 3.96 -12.66 1.73
CA GLY A 113 4.06 -13.19 3.09
C GLY A 113 4.79 -12.23 4.03
N LEU A 114 5.94 -11.70 3.60
CA LEU A 114 6.68 -10.70 4.37
C LEU A 114 5.86 -9.40 4.53
N ALA A 115 5.16 -8.97 3.47
CA ALA A 115 4.26 -7.83 3.53
C ALA A 115 3.15 -8.03 4.56
N ALA A 116 2.49 -9.19 4.55
CA ALA A 116 1.44 -9.52 5.49
C ALA A 116 1.94 -9.45 6.94
N VAL A 117 3.10 -10.04 7.24
CA VAL A 117 3.71 -9.99 8.57
C VAL A 117 3.99 -8.56 9.01
N LEU A 118 4.63 -7.74 8.17
CA LEU A 118 4.94 -6.35 8.50
C LEU A 118 3.68 -5.52 8.73
N ILE A 119 2.64 -5.70 7.90
CA ILE A 119 1.38 -4.99 8.05
C ILE A 119 0.62 -5.47 9.30
N LEU A 120 0.59 -6.79 9.59
CA LEU A 120 -0.06 -7.33 10.78
C LEU A 120 0.60 -6.88 12.09
N ILE A 121 1.90 -6.56 12.07
CA ILE A 121 2.58 -5.93 13.20
C ILE A 121 2.35 -4.42 13.20
N GLY A 122 2.44 -3.78 12.04
CA GLY A 122 2.32 -2.33 11.89
C GLY A 122 0.92 -1.79 12.17
N ALA A 123 -0.12 -2.45 11.67
CA ALA A 123 -1.48 -1.96 11.80
C ALA A 123 -2.00 -1.90 13.25
N PRO A 124 -1.78 -2.89 14.15
CA PRO A 124 -2.10 -2.75 15.57
C PRO A 124 -1.34 -1.63 16.27
N LEU A 125 -0.09 -1.38 15.89
CA LEU A 125 0.68 -0.24 16.40
C LEU A 125 0.07 1.09 15.92
N LEU A 126 -0.34 1.15 14.65
CA LEU A 126 -1.04 2.32 14.09
C LEU A 126 -2.38 2.54 14.78
N PHE A 127 -3.13 1.49 15.07
CA PHE A 127 -4.38 1.57 15.84
C PHE A 127 -4.17 2.18 17.24
N ARG A 128 -3.02 1.90 17.86
CA ARG A 128 -2.59 2.52 19.12
C ARG A 128 -1.96 3.91 18.95
N LEU A 129 -2.07 4.50 17.76
CA LEU A 129 -1.51 5.82 17.41
C LEU A 129 0.02 5.89 17.56
N ASN A 130 0.72 4.77 17.36
CA ASN A 130 2.18 4.75 17.34
C ASN A 130 2.68 5.03 15.92
N PRO A 131 3.54 6.05 15.71
CA PRO A 131 4.05 6.40 14.38
C PRO A 131 4.89 5.30 13.72
N LEU A 132 5.48 4.39 14.51
CA LEU A 132 6.18 3.23 14.00
C LEU A 132 5.24 2.30 13.22
N GLY A 133 3.97 2.23 13.62
CA GLY A 133 2.96 1.44 12.94
C GLY A 133 2.76 1.86 11.48
N ALA A 134 2.67 3.16 11.21
CA ALA A 134 2.58 3.68 9.85
C ALA A 134 3.81 3.32 9.01
N LYS A 135 5.02 3.48 9.57
CA LYS A 135 6.28 3.16 8.87
C LYS A 135 6.39 1.68 8.52
N LEU A 136 6.05 0.78 9.46
CA LEU A 136 6.05 -0.66 9.22
C LEU A 136 5.02 -1.07 8.17
N SER A 137 3.82 -0.49 8.22
CA SER A 137 2.78 -0.77 7.23
C SER A 137 3.18 -0.31 5.83
N ILE A 138 3.83 0.86 5.71
CA ILE A 138 4.36 1.35 4.42
C ILE A 138 5.46 0.42 3.92
N ALA A 139 6.42 0.05 4.77
CA ALA A 139 7.48 -0.86 4.39
C ALA A 139 6.92 -2.22 3.93
N GLY A 140 5.96 -2.78 4.67
CA GLY A 140 5.28 -4.02 4.31
C GLY A 140 4.55 -3.91 2.96
N ALA A 141 3.73 -2.87 2.79
CA ALA A 141 3.01 -2.64 1.54
C ALA A 141 3.95 -2.44 0.34
N SER A 142 5.10 -1.76 0.53
CA SER A 142 6.10 -1.57 -0.52
C SER A 142 6.79 -2.90 -0.91
N VAL A 143 7.16 -3.71 0.07
CA VAL A 143 7.73 -5.05 -0.18
C VAL A 143 6.73 -5.94 -0.90
N GLY A 144 5.46 -5.94 -0.48
CA GLY A 144 4.39 -6.69 -1.13
C GLY A 144 4.12 -6.22 -2.55
N PHE A 145 4.17 -4.90 -2.80
CA PHE A 145 4.05 -4.36 -4.15
C PHE A 145 5.17 -4.90 -5.06
N LEU A 146 6.42 -4.77 -4.64
CA LEU A 146 7.56 -5.21 -5.44
C LEU A 146 7.55 -6.73 -5.66
N GLY A 147 7.41 -7.52 -4.60
CA GLY A 147 7.41 -8.99 -4.68
C GLY A 147 6.15 -9.54 -5.36
N GLY A 148 4.98 -8.96 -5.05
CA GLY A 148 3.71 -9.34 -5.65
C GLY A 148 3.67 -9.06 -7.15
N VAL A 149 4.06 -7.85 -7.59
CA VAL A 149 4.08 -7.49 -9.01
C VAL A 149 5.14 -8.29 -9.77
N ALA A 150 6.36 -8.40 -9.23
CA ALA A 150 7.43 -9.14 -9.89
C ALA A 150 7.10 -10.65 -10.02
N GLY A 151 6.56 -11.27 -8.96
CA GLY A 151 6.13 -12.67 -9.02
C GLY A 151 4.94 -12.86 -9.95
N SER A 152 3.95 -11.97 -9.93
CA SER A 152 2.81 -12.02 -10.86
C SER A 152 3.24 -11.82 -12.32
N TYR A 153 4.26 -11.00 -12.57
CA TYR A 153 4.83 -10.83 -13.91
C TYR A 153 5.47 -12.15 -14.41
N GLN A 154 6.24 -12.87 -13.56
CA GLN A 154 6.81 -14.15 -13.92
C GLN A 154 5.73 -15.21 -14.20
N LEU A 155 4.68 -15.27 -13.38
CA LEU A 155 3.53 -16.14 -13.62
C LEU A 155 2.81 -15.82 -14.92
N ASN A 156 2.63 -14.54 -15.23
CA ASN A 156 2.04 -14.11 -16.49
C ASN A 156 2.89 -14.51 -17.69
N GLN A 157 4.22 -14.40 -17.61
CA GLN A 157 5.12 -14.87 -18.67
C GLN A 157 4.98 -16.37 -18.88
N ALA A 158 5.00 -17.16 -17.81
CA ALA A 158 4.78 -18.60 -17.90
C ALA A 158 3.41 -18.93 -18.52
N ALA A 159 2.35 -18.20 -18.15
CA ALA A 159 1.03 -18.37 -18.72
C ALA A 159 0.98 -18.04 -20.22
N MET A 160 1.66 -16.99 -20.66
CA MET A 160 1.70 -16.60 -22.08
C MET A 160 2.47 -17.61 -22.95
N GLU A 161 3.43 -18.33 -22.37
CA GLU A 161 4.24 -19.33 -23.08
C GLU A 161 3.55 -20.70 -23.16
N THR A 162 2.73 -21.06 -22.18
CA THR A 162 2.17 -22.41 -22.04
C THR A 162 0.66 -22.49 -22.20
N LEU A 163 -0.06 -21.40 -21.90
CA LEU A 163 -1.52 -21.37 -21.96
C LEU A 163 -1.99 -20.53 -23.15
N HIS A 164 -3.09 -20.97 -23.75
CA HIS A 164 -3.73 -20.29 -24.86
C HIS A 164 -5.14 -19.83 -24.47
N GLY A 165 -5.67 -18.83 -25.18
CA GLY A 165 -7.05 -18.38 -25.02
C GLY A 165 -7.34 -17.60 -23.73
N PRO A 166 -8.55 -17.73 -23.15
CA PRO A 166 -9.02 -16.89 -22.03
C PRO A 166 -8.18 -16.98 -20.75
N LEU A 167 -7.52 -18.12 -20.53
CA LEU A 167 -6.78 -18.35 -19.29
C LEU A 167 -5.49 -17.52 -19.22
N SER A 168 -4.75 -17.38 -20.32
CA SER A 168 -3.55 -16.51 -20.36
C SER A 168 -3.95 -15.05 -20.05
N PHE A 169 -5.08 -14.58 -20.60
CA PHE A 169 -5.61 -13.25 -20.30
C PHE A 169 -6.03 -13.09 -18.83
N THR A 170 -6.51 -14.16 -18.18
CA THR A 170 -6.83 -14.13 -16.75
C THR A 170 -5.59 -13.86 -15.90
N TYR A 171 -4.44 -14.47 -16.22
CA TYR A 171 -3.18 -14.21 -15.52
C TYR A 171 -2.67 -12.77 -15.74
N GLU A 172 -2.87 -12.21 -16.93
CA GLU A 172 -2.57 -10.81 -17.20
C GLU A 172 -3.42 -9.87 -16.34
N ILE A 173 -4.75 -10.10 -16.27
CA ILE A 173 -5.65 -9.33 -15.39
C ILE A 173 -5.23 -9.47 -13.93
N MET A 174 -4.91 -10.69 -13.46
CA MET A 174 -4.49 -10.94 -12.09
C MET A 174 -3.19 -10.19 -11.74
N MET A 175 -2.27 -10.06 -12.67
CA MET A 175 -1.05 -9.27 -12.49
C MET A 175 -1.38 -7.79 -12.25
N TYR A 176 -2.23 -7.19 -13.09
CA TYR A 176 -2.66 -5.78 -12.91
C TYR A 176 -3.45 -5.60 -11.62
N LEU A 177 -4.35 -6.53 -11.31
CA LEU A 177 -5.15 -6.48 -10.09
C LEU A 177 -4.28 -6.53 -8.83
N CYS A 178 -3.27 -7.41 -8.82
CA CYS A 178 -2.28 -7.46 -7.73
C CYS A 178 -1.57 -6.11 -7.55
N GLY A 179 -1.09 -5.51 -8.65
CA GLY A 179 -0.44 -4.21 -8.63
C GLY A 179 -1.34 -3.10 -8.08
N VAL A 180 -2.58 -3.02 -8.56
CA VAL A 180 -3.57 -2.03 -8.10
C VAL A 180 -3.91 -2.21 -6.63
N CYS A 181 -4.18 -3.44 -6.18
CA CYS A 181 -4.49 -3.73 -4.77
C CYS A 181 -3.35 -3.33 -3.84
N MET A 182 -2.10 -3.64 -4.21
CA MET A 182 -0.94 -3.27 -3.41
C MET A 182 -0.67 -1.76 -3.42
N ALA A 183 -0.91 -1.07 -4.54
CA ALA A 183 -0.84 0.38 -4.62
C ALA A 183 -1.88 1.06 -3.69
N ILE A 184 -3.09 0.52 -3.62
CA ILE A 184 -4.12 0.97 -2.67
C ILE A 184 -3.64 0.76 -1.22
N CYS A 185 -3.04 -0.38 -0.90
CA CYS A 185 -2.48 -0.63 0.43
C CYS A 185 -1.39 0.38 0.80
N ILE A 186 -0.51 0.74 -0.15
CA ILE A 186 0.51 1.79 0.05
C ILE A 186 -0.19 3.13 0.32
N ALA A 187 -1.16 3.51 -0.51
CA ALA A 187 -1.89 4.78 -0.37
C ALA A 187 -2.58 4.88 1.00
N LEU A 188 -3.25 3.81 1.45
CA LEU A 188 -3.87 3.74 2.76
C LEU A 188 -2.83 3.86 3.90
N ALA A 189 -1.71 3.16 3.79
CA ALA A 189 -0.66 3.18 4.82
C ALA A 189 0.01 4.56 4.93
N VAL A 190 0.10 5.31 3.83
CA VAL A 190 0.72 6.64 3.75
C VAL A 190 -0.25 7.75 4.19
N MET A 191 -1.57 7.57 4.00
CA MET A 191 -2.59 8.57 4.30
C MET A 191 -2.47 9.21 5.69
N PRO A 192 -2.25 8.48 6.81
CA PRO A 192 -2.11 9.07 8.13
C PRO A 192 -0.90 10.01 8.28
N LEU A 193 0.12 9.89 7.43
CA LEU A 193 1.31 10.74 7.46
C LEU A 193 1.13 12.04 6.66
N PHE A 194 0.26 12.06 5.65
CA PHE A 194 -0.04 13.27 4.88
C PHE A 194 -1.12 14.14 5.53
N ASN A 195 -2.04 13.56 6.27
CA ASN A 195 -3.08 14.31 6.94
C ASN A 195 -2.55 14.96 8.21
N VAL A 196 -2.57 16.32 8.27
CA VAL A 196 -2.09 17.10 9.41
C VAL A 196 -2.78 16.68 10.71
N ALA A 197 -4.10 16.52 10.71
CA ALA A 197 -4.87 16.13 11.88
C ALA A 197 -4.51 14.73 12.41
N ALA A 198 -4.23 13.78 11.48
CA ALA A 198 -3.76 12.44 11.81
C ALA A 198 -2.32 12.46 12.33
N ARG A 199 -1.44 13.30 11.73
CA ARG A 199 -0.05 13.48 12.22
C ARG A 199 -0.03 14.03 13.65
N MET A 200 -0.88 15.00 13.97
CA MET A 200 -0.98 15.52 15.34
C MET A 200 -1.39 14.42 16.32
N ALA A 201 -2.27 13.49 15.92
CA ALA A 201 -2.63 12.35 16.75
C ALA A 201 -1.48 11.34 16.93
N LEU A 202 -0.61 11.19 15.93
CA LEU A 202 0.51 10.23 15.95
C LEU A 202 1.76 10.76 16.66
N TYR A 203 2.07 12.04 16.48
CA TYR A 203 3.35 12.63 16.96
C TYR A 203 3.17 13.60 18.14
N GLY A 204 1.95 14.02 18.46
CA GLY A 204 1.64 15.08 19.43
C GLY A 204 1.77 16.47 18.83
N GLU A 205 1.08 17.45 19.42
CA GLU A 205 1.00 18.83 18.92
C GLU A 205 2.36 19.52 18.87
N ASP A 206 3.18 19.36 19.90
CA ASP A 206 4.48 20.06 20.04
C ASP A 206 5.50 19.70 18.95
N LYS A 207 5.45 18.48 18.42
CA LYS A 207 6.40 18.03 17.37
C LYS A 207 5.99 18.45 15.97
N VAL A 208 4.69 18.63 15.72
CA VAL A 208 4.18 19.01 14.40
C VAL A 208 4.45 20.49 14.11
N THR A 209 4.33 21.34 15.11
CA THR A 209 4.63 22.78 15.01
C THR A 209 6.12 23.07 14.76
N LEU A 210 7.02 22.27 15.32
CA LEU A 210 8.48 22.41 15.10
C LEU A 210 8.88 22.10 13.65
N ILE A 211 8.22 21.16 12.98
CA ILE A 211 8.51 20.79 11.59
C ILE A 211 8.03 21.87 10.61
N GLN A 212 6.92 22.53 10.89
CA GLN A 212 6.38 23.61 10.06
C GLN A 212 7.13 24.94 10.19
N GLY A 213 7.88 25.15 11.29
CA GLY A 213 8.66 26.36 11.53
C GLY A 213 10.08 26.33 10.94
N GLN A 214 10.47 25.26 10.23
CA GLN A 214 11.80 25.10 9.61
C GLN A 214 11.79 25.26 8.08
N GLU A 215 10.65 25.56 7.47
CA GLU A 215 10.51 25.94 6.05
C GLU A 215 10.46 27.45 5.90
#